data_beb6e0c1007c7959138c4ed1c26324e1
#
_entry.id   beb6e0c1007c7959138c4ed1c26324e1
#
_cell.length_a   1.000
_cell.length_b   1.000
_cell.length_c   1.000
_cell.angle_alpha   90.00
_cell.angle_beta   90.00
_cell.angle_gamma   90.00
#
_symmetry.space_group_name_H-M   'P 1'
#
loop_
_entity.id
_entity.type
_entity.pdbx_description
1 polymer ?
#
loop_
_entity_poly.entity_id
_entity_poly.type
_entity_poly.pdbx_seq_one_letter_code
_entity_poly.pdbx_strand_id
1 'polypeptide(L)'
;MYHYRLELARVTDAAQLAAMSHEFIEAGLKPAWGAARIGWHVRHPESIVLTARSGIALAGFAIMRYADDTAHLDLLAVAPAYRRRGVARQLVGWLEESALTAGTFIVGLELRERNEGARAFYRALGYRELGEIPGYYQGVEAAIRMVRDVRTRREPAPGTPQQTP
;
A
#
# COMPACT_ATOMS: atom_id res chain seq x y z
N MET A 1 -21.82 3.03 -2.25
CA MET A 1 -20.51 2.34 -2.14
C MET A 1 -19.82 2.37 -3.49
N TYR A 2 -18.58 2.81 -3.53
CA TYR A 2 -17.81 2.83 -4.78
C TYR A 2 -17.21 1.44 -5.02
N HIS A 3 -17.46 0.88 -6.19
CA HIS A 3 -16.88 -0.40 -6.61
C HIS A 3 -15.72 -0.15 -7.56
N TYR A 4 -14.55 -0.66 -7.19
CA TYR A 4 -13.36 -0.64 -8.02
C TYR A 4 -13.02 -2.07 -8.43
N ARG A 5 -12.61 -2.23 -9.68
CA ARG A 5 -12.09 -3.51 -10.15
C ARG A 5 -10.63 -3.62 -9.73
N LEU A 6 -10.36 -4.59 -8.86
CA LEU A 6 -9.00 -4.93 -8.47
C LEU A 6 -8.47 -5.99 -9.41
N GLU A 7 -7.32 -5.74 -10.02
CA GLU A 7 -6.68 -6.67 -10.95
C GLU A 7 -5.16 -6.56 -10.90
N LEU A 8 -4.49 -7.65 -11.23
CA LEU A 8 -3.03 -7.64 -11.34
C LEU A 8 -2.60 -6.72 -12.48
N ALA A 9 -1.56 -5.93 -12.23
CA ALA A 9 -1.02 -5.04 -13.24
C ALA A 9 -0.39 -5.82 -14.40
N ARG A 10 -0.44 -5.23 -15.59
CA ARG A 10 0.27 -5.69 -16.77
C ARG A 10 1.58 -4.92 -16.91
N VAL A 11 2.54 -5.48 -17.62
CA VAL A 11 3.80 -4.77 -17.91
C VAL A 11 3.54 -3.44 -18.62
N THR A 12 2.52 -3.36 -19.47
CA THR A 12 2.09 -2.14 -20.16
C THR A 12 1.58 -1.05 -19.22
N ASP A 13 1.22 -1.38 -17.97
CA ASP A 13 0.81 -0.40 -16.96
C ASP A 13 2.01 0.30 -16.29
N ALA A 14 3.20 -0.28 -16.38
CA ALA A 14 4.36 0.13 -15.59
C ALA A 14 4.73 1.61 -15.73
N ALA A 15 4.64 2.18 -16.92
CA ALA A 15 4.95 3.59 -17.17
C ALA A 15 3.97 4.53 -16.45
N GLN A 16 2.68 4.21 -16.46
CA GLN A 16 1.65 4.99 -15.76
C GLN A 16 1.79 4.86 -14.24
N LEU A 17 2.09 3.67 -13.75
CA LEU A 17 2.32 3.43 -12.31
C LEU A 17 3.57 4.16 -11.82
N ALA A 18 4.63 4.19 -12.62
CA ALA A 18 5.84 4.96 -12.31
C ALA A 18 5.54 6.47 -12.22
N ALA A 19 4.74 7.01 -13.14
CA ALA A 19 4.32 8.40 -13.09
C ALA A 19 3.50 8.71 -11.83
N MET A 20 2.60 7.83 -11.43
CA MET A 20 1.84 7.96 -10.19
C MET A 20 2.73 7.90 -8.95
N SER A 21 3.68 6.98 -8.89
CA SER A 21 4.63 6.89 -7.78
C SER A 21 5.44 8.19 -7.65
N HIS A 22 5.96 8.69 -8.77
CA HIS A 22 6.74 9.92 -8.78
C HIS A 22 5.93 11.12 -8.28
N GLU A 23 4.70 11.26 -8.74
CA GLU A 23 3.85 12.41 -8.39
C GLU A 23 3.29 12.31 -6.96
N PHE A 24 2.82 11.13 -6.53
CA PHE A 24 2.04 11.00 -5.30
C PHE A 24 2.82 10.43 -4.12
N ILE A 25 3.91 9.71 -4.35
CA ILE A 25 4.70 9.09 -3.28
C ILE A 25 6.07 9.75 -3.14
N GLU A 26 6.75 9.98 -4.26
CA GLU A 26 8.14 10.43 -4.31
C GLU A 26 8.27 11.95 -4.48
N ALA A 27 7.21 12.72 -4.23
CA ALA A 27 7.23 14.18 -4.37
C ALA A 27 8.37 14.81 -3.55
N GLY A 28 9.20 15.62 -4.19
CA GLY A 28 10.38 16.23 -3.57
C GLY A 28 11.61 15.34 -3.47
N LEU A 29 11.53 14.10 -3.96
CA LEU A 29 12.62 13.14 -4.00
C LEU A 29 13.04 12.87 -5.45
N LYS A 30 14.23 12.30 -5.65
CA LYS A 30 14.63 11.76 -6.95
C LYS A 30 13.80 10.49 -7.22
N PRO A 31 13.22 10.32 -8.40
CA PRO A 31 12.43 9.14 -8.72
C PRO A 31 13.25 7.85 -8.60
N ALA A 32 12.81 6.95 -7.73
CA ALA A 32 13.44 5.65 -7.51
C ALA A 32 12.63 4.50 -8.14
N TRP A 33 11.34 4.71 -8.36
CA TRP A 33 10.41 3.72 -8.89
C TRP A 33 10.06 4.00 -10.36
N GLY A 34 11.01 3.70 -11.24
CA GLY A 34 10.80 3.82 -12.69
C GLY A 34 10.01 2.64 -13.28
N ALA A 35 9.62 2.78 -14.54
CA ALA A 35 8.84 1.76 -15.26
C ALA A 35 9.55 0.40 -15.32
N ALA A 36 10.89 0.38 -15.48
CA ALA A 36 11.66 -0.87 -15.49
C ALA A 36 11.60 -1.62 -14.16
N ARG A 37 11.71 -0.91 -13.04
CA ARG A 37 11.61 -1.48 -11.69
C ARG A 37 10.22 -2.02 -11.41
N ILE A 38 9.19 -1.27 -11.74
CA ILE A 38 7.79 -1.71 -11.57
C ILE A 38 7.51 -2.91 -12.48
N GLY A 39 7.94 -2.88 -13.73
CA GLY A 39 7.81 -3.99 -14.66
C GLY A 39 8.51 -5.27 -14.17
N TRP A 40 9.64 -5.13 -13.51
CA TRP A 40 10.29 -6.26 -12.84
C TRP A 40 9.40 -6.89 -11.77
N HIS A 41 8.78 -6.05 -10.91
CA HIS A 41 7.85 -6.55 -9.88
C HIS A 41 6.59 -7.19 -10.48
N VAL A 42 6.09 -6.69 -11.61
CA VAL A 42 4.95 -7.30 -12.32
C VAL A 42 5.27 -8.74 -12.75
N ARG A 43 6.51 -9.00 -13.14
CA ARG A 43 6.96 -10.32 -13.62
C ARG A 43 7.48 -11.23 -12.53
N HIS A 44 7.84 -10.70 -11.36
CA HIS A 44 8.50 -11.47 -10.32
C HIS A 44 7.49 -12.28 -9.51
N PRO A 45 7.71 -13.60 -9.31
CA PRO A 45 6.73 -14.48 -8.64
C PRO A 45 6.49 -14.16 -7.17
N GLU A 46 7.44 -13.50 -6.50
CA GLU A 46 7.33 -13.10 -5.09
C GLU A 46 6.85 -11.66 -4.90
N SER A 47 6.39 -11.03 -5.96
CA SER A 47 5.81 -9.69 -5.92
C SER A 47 4.39 -9.69 -6.48
N ILE A 48 3.55 -8.83 -5.92
CA ILE A 48 2.24 -8.52 -6.48
C ILE A 48 2.19 -7.02 -6.76
N VAL A 49 1.84 -6.67 -7.98
CA VAL A 49 1.46 -5.31 -8.37
C VAL A 49 -0.04 -5.34 -8.64
N LEU A 50 -0.80 -4.71 -7.75
CA LEU A 50 -2.26 -4.68 -7.78
C LEU A 50 -2.75 -3.31 -8.19
N THR A 51 -3.68 -3.26 -9.13
CA THR A 51 -4.33 -2.01 -9.56
C THR A 51 -5.79 -1.98 -9.14
N ALA A 52 -6.30 -0.79 -8.88
CA ALA A 52 -7.72 -0.50 -8.70
C ALA A 52 -8.19 0.40 -9.84
N ARG A 53 -9.21 -0.03 -10.56
CA ARG A 53 -9.74 0.69 -11.72
C ARG A 53 -11.19 1.08 -11.53
N SER A 54 -11.52 2.27 -12.05
CA SER A 54 -12.88 2.75 -12.23
C SER A 54 -13.10 2.87 -13.75
N GLY A 55 -13.79 1.89 -14.34
CA GLY A 55 -13.82 1.75 -15.79
C GLY A 55 -12.41 1.51 -16.35
N ILE A 56 -11.98 2.35 -17.28
CA ILE A 56 -10.62 2.32 -17.84
C ILE A 56 -9.63 3.17 -17.02
N ALA A 57 -10.11 4.03 -16.14
CA ALA A 57 -9.28 4.92 -15.34
C ALA A 57 -8.58 4.17 -14.21
N LEU A 58 -7.31 4.46 -14.00
CA LEU A 58 -6.52 3.94 -12.90
C LEU A 58 -6.75 4.80 -11.66
N ALA A 59 -7.44 4.23 -10.66
CA ALA A 59 -7.75 4.92 -9.41
C ALA A 59 -6.62 4.84 -8.38
N GLY A 60 -5.89 3.73 -8.39
CA GLY A 60 -4.77 3.51 -7.47
C GLY A 60 -4.04 2.21 -7.74
N PHE A 61 -2.93 2.00 -7.05
CA PHE A 61 -2.17 0.76 -7.11
C PHE A 61 -1.37 0.52 -5.84
N ALA A 62 -0.93 -0.70 -5.67
CA ALA A 62 -0.02 -1.08 -4.59
C ALA A 62 0.96 -2.15 -5.07
N ILE A 63 2.14 -2.19 -4.45
CA ILE A 63 3.16 -3.22 -4.67
C ILE A 63 3.50 -3.85 -3.33
N MET A 64 3.42 -5.18 -3.27
CA MET A 64 3.81 -5.97 -2.11
C MET A 64 4.79 -7.06 -2.51
N ARG A 65 5.86 -7.19 -1.74
CA ARG A 65 6.82 -8.30 -1.86
C ARG A 65 6.59 -9.29 -0.74
N TYR A 66 6.74 -10.57 -1.06
CA TYR A 66 6.59 -11.67 -0.12
C TYR A 66 7.95 -12.32 0.13
N ALA A 67 8.22 -12.64 1.40
CA ALA A 67 9.27 -13.55 1.84
C ALA A 67 8.59 -14.70 2.62
N ASP A 68 9.35 -15.58 3.24
CA ASP A 68 8.80 -16.81 3.84
C ASP A 68 7.67 -16.55 4.84
N ASP A 69 7.89 -15.68 5.82
CA ASP A 69 6.95 -15.39 6.90
C ASP A 69 6.55 -13.91 6.99
N THR A 70 7.16 -13.06 6.18
CA THR A 70 6.91 -11.62 6.15
C THR A 70 6.59 -11.11 4.75
N ALA A 71 5.83 -10.05 4.67
CA ALA A 71 5.60 -9.31 3.45
C ALA A 71 5.91 -7.83 3.67
N HIS A 72 6.28 -7.14 2.61
CA HIS A 72 6.59 -5.72 2.65
C HIS A 72 5.76 -4.96 1.62
N LEU A 73 4.98 -4.00 2.09
CA LEU A 73 4.24 -3.08 1.24
C LEU A 73 5.17 -1.97 0.78
N ASP A 74 5.64 -2.07 -0.46
CA ASP A 74 6.62 -1.13 -1.01
C ASP A 74 5.98 0.19 -1.44
N LEU A 75 4.84 0.12 -2.12
CA LEU A 75 4.12 1.28 -2.63
C LEU A 75 2.61 1.14 -2.42
N LEU A 76 1.97 2.26 -2.15
CA LEU A 76 0.53 2.44 -2.17
C LEU A 76 0.22 3.87 -2.61
N ALA A 77 -0.48 4.02 -3.71
CA ALA A 77 -0.90 5.33 -4.22
C ALA A 77 -2.34 5.31 -4.67
N VAL A 78 -3.05 6.40 -4.42
CA VAL A 78 -4.41 6.66 -4.90
C VAL A 78 -4.42 8.00 -5.60
N ALA A 79 -4.92 8.04 -6.83
CA ALA A 79 -5.05 9.29 -7.58
C ALA A 79 -5.99 10.27 -6.85
N PRO A 80 -5.71 11.58 -6.86
CA PRO A 80 -6.44 12.56 -6.06
C PRO A 80 -7.96 12.52 -6.26
N ALA A 81 -8.42 12.30 -7.49
CA ALA A 81 -9.86 12.23 -7.82
C ALA A 81 -10.59 11.06 -7.13
N TYR A 82 -9.86 10.06 -6.66
CA TYR A 82 -10.41 8.83 -6.07
C TYR A 82 -10.09 8.69 -4.57
N ARG A 83 -9.48 9.69 -3.97
CA ARG A 83 -9.16 9.68 -2.53
C ARG A 83 -10.43 9.75 -1.68
N ARG A 84 -10.37 9.20 -0.47
CA ARG A 84 -11.46 9.12 0.52
C ARG A 84 -12.69 8.33 0.01
N ARG A 85 -12.47 7.40 -0.90
CA ARG A 85 -13.50 6.52 -1.47
C ARG A 85 -13.24 5.04 -1.21
N GLY A 86 -12.30 4.74 -0.31
CA GLY A 86 -11.97 3.37 0.11
C GLY A 86 -11.04 2.60 -0.84
N VAL A 87 -10.44 3.23 -1.83
CA VAL A 87 -9.52 2.56 -2.79
C VAL A 87 -8.32 1.95 -2.06
N ALA A 88 -7.63 2.73 -1.24
CA ALA A 88 -6.47 2.25 -0.49
C ALA A 88 -6.83 1.09 0.45
N ARG A 89 -7.96 1.18 1.13
CA ARG A 89 -8.46 0.13 2.02
C ARG A 89 -8.73 -1.17 1.25
N GLN A 90 -9.31 -1.09 0.07
CA GLN A 90 -9.59 -2.26 -0.77
C GLN A 90 -8.30 -2.88 -1.28
N LEU A 91 -7.32 -2.09 -1.73
CA LEU A 91 -6.01 -2.57 -2.17
C LEU A 91 -5.27 -3.29 -1.05
N VAL A 92 -5.14 -2.66 0.11
CA VAL A 92 -4.44 -3.25 1.27
C VAL A 92 -5.17 -4.50 1.76
N GLY A 93 -6.50 -4.47 1.84
CA GLY A 93 -7.31 -5.61 2.26
C GLY A 93 -7.12 -6.82 1.37
N TRP A 94 -7.10 -6.64 0.06
CA TRP A 94 -6.84 -7.72 -0.90
C TRP A 94 -5.43 -8.30 -0.71
N LEU A 95 -4.43 -7.45 -0.54
CA LEU A 95 -3.04 -7.88 -0.33
C LEU A 95 -2.85 -8.61 1.00
N GLU A 96 -3.50 -8.15 2.07
CA GLU A 96 -3.47 -8.83 3.37
C GLU A 96 -4.11 -10.22 3.31
N GLU A 97 -5.22 -10.37 2.62
CA GLU A 97 -5.84 -11.69 2.41
C GLU A 97 -4.96 -12.62 1.57
N SER A 98 -4.32 -12.08 0.55
CA SER A 98 -3.33 -12.82 -0.24
C SER A 98 -2.16 -13.30 0.62
N ALA A 99 -1.66 -12.45 1.52
CA ALA A 99 -0.61 -12.81 2.47
C ALA A 99 -1.05 -13.95 3.40
N LEU A 100 -2.26 -13.86 3.97
CA LEU A 100 -2.83 -14.92 4.80
C LEU A 100 -2.90 -16.26 4.06
N THR A 101 -3.39 -16.25 2.83
CA THR A 101 -3.49 -17.45 1.99
C THR A 101 -2.13 -18.06 1.69
N ALA A 102 -1.11 -17.22 1.51
CA ALA A 102 0.27 -17.66 1.26
C ALA A 102 1.00 -18.14 2.52
N GLY A 103 0.41 -17.97 3.71
CA GLY A 103 1.06 -18.29 4.98
C GLY A 103 2.05 -17.23 5.45
N THR A 104 1.95 -16.04 4.92
CA THR A 104 2.76 -14.87 5.29
C THR A 104 1.95 -13.97 6.20
N PHE A 105 2.35 -13.86 7.47
CA PHE A 105 1.46 -13.27 8.49
C PHE A 105 1.83 -11.87 8.93
N ILE A 106 3.06 -11.44 8.71
CA ILE A 106 3.54 -10.13 9.14
C ILE A 106 3.73 -9.24 7.91
N VAL A 107 3.01 -8.14 7.87
CA VAL A 107 3.15 -7.11 6.82
C VAL A 107 3.81 -5.88 7.42
N GLY A 108 4.92 -5.48 6.84
CA GLY A 108 5.67 -4.28 7.21
C GLY A 108 5.66 -3.23 6.11
N LEU A 109 5.87 -1.99 6.49
CA LEU A 109 5.98 -0.86 5.57
C LEU A 109 6.79 0.28 6.21
N GLU A 110 7.26 1.18 5.37
CA GLU A 110 7.76 2.48 5.75
C GLU A 110 6.93 3.57 5.08
N LEU A 111 6.69 4.65 5.81
CA LEU A 111 6.02 5.84 5.29
C LEU A 111 6.81 7.09 5.65
N ARG A 112 6.64 8.15 4.87
CA ARG A 112 7.31 9.43 5.14
C ARG A 112 6.78 10.01 6.46
N GLU A 113 7.69 10.45 7.32
CA GLU A 113 7.37 10.98 8.64
C GLU A 113 6.30 12.08 8.59
N ARG A 114 6.36 12.94 7.59
CA ARG A 114 5.42 14.06 7.43
C ARG A 114 4.06 13.67 6.87
N ASN A 115 3.89 12.41 6.43
CA ASN A 115 2.63 11.96 5.87
C ASN A 115 1.66 11.52 6.96
N GLU A 116 1.07 12.49 7.64
CA GLU A 116 0.11 12.29 8.73
C GLU A 116 -1.13 11.51 8.28
N GLY A 117 -1.59 11.75 7.05
CA GLY A 117 -2.76 11.06 6.50
C GLY A 117 -2.52 9.57 6.31
N ALA A 118 -1.35 9.18 5.78
CA ALA A 118 -0.98 7.77 5.65
C ALA A 118 -0.80 7.11 7.01
N ARG A 119 -0.17 7.82 7.96
CA ARG A 119 0.03 7.34 9.33
C ARG A 119 -1.30 7.01 10.01
N ALA A 120 -2.27 7.93 9.93
CA ALA A 120 -3.62 7.71 10.46
C ALA A 120 -4.35 6.57 9.74
N PHE A 121 -4.20 6.48 8.43
CA PHE A 121 -4.78 5.41 7.61
C PHE A 121 -4.29 4.03 8.05
N TYR A 122 -2.99 3.84 8.18
CA TYR A 122 -2.43 2.55 8.58
C TYR A 122 -2.74 2.20 10.04
N ARG A 123 -2.75 3.16 10.95
CA ARG A 123 -3.21 2.94 12.33
C ARG A 123 -4.65 2.42 12.36
N ALA A 124 -5.55 3.01 11.58
CA ALA A 124 -6.94 2.58 11.48
C ALA A 124 -7.08 1.16 10.92
N LEU A 125 -6.12 0.69 10.14
CA LEU A 125 -6.07 -0.69 9.65
C LEU A 125 -5.46 -1.69 10.65
N GLY A 126 -4.93 -1.21 11.78
CA GLY A 126 -4.32 -2.05 12.81
C GLY A 126 -2.80 -2.16 12.71
N TYR A 127 -2.16 -1.33 11.88
CA TYR A 127 -0.70 -1.23 11.89
C TYR A 127 -0.23 -0.45 13.11
N ARG A 128 0.86 -0.91 13.73
CA ARG A 128 1.51 -0.23 14.85
C ARG A 128 2.88 0.28 14.44
N GLU A 129 3.28 1.38 15.03
CA GLU A 129 4.60 1.95 14.79
C GLU A 129 5.68 1.17 15.53
N LEU A 130 6.78 0.88 14.83
CA LEU A 130 7.98 0.28 15.43
C LEU A 130 9.05 1.31 15.75
N GLY A 131 9.10 2.41 15.02
CA GLY A 131 10.09 3.45 15.22
C GLY A 131 10.31 4.32 14.01
N GLU A 132 11.24 5.25 14.16
CA GLU A 132 11.66 6.19 13.13
C GLU A 132 13.03 5.81 12.58
N ILE A 133 13.22 5.95 11.27
CA ILE A 133 14.49 5.73 10.60
C ILE A 133 14.94 7.08 10.02
N PRO A 134 15.87 7.80 10.68
CA PRO A 134 16.35 9.08 10.19
C PRO A 134 16.99 8.94 8.80
N GLY A 135 16.73 9.93 7.93
CA GLY A 135 17.35 10.01 6.61
C GLY A 135 17.00 8.86 5.64
N TYR A 136 15.99 8.08 5.91
CA TYR A 136 15.60 6.92 5.11
C TYR A 136 15.34 7.27 3.64
N TYR A 137 14.64 8.37 3.39
CA TYR A 137 14.35 8.84 2.05
C TYR A 137 15.46 9.76 1.56
N GLN A 138 16.50 9.16 0.98
CA GLN A 138 17.61 9.85 0.30
C GLN A 138 18.35 10.85 1.20
N GLY A 139 18.37 10.62 2.51
CA GLY A 139 18.96 11.54 3.48
C GLY A 139 18.17 12.81 3.77
N VAL A 140 17.00 12.97 3.11
CA VAL A 140 16.19 14.21 3.17
C VAL A 140 15.10 14.14 4.21
N GLU A 141 14.45 12.97 4.35
CA GLU A 141 13.31 12.78 5.24
C GLU A 141 13.39 11.43 5.96
N ALA A 142 12.96 11.42 7.24
CA ALA A 142 12.83 10.20 8.01
C ALA A 142 11.64 9.35 7.55
N ALA A 143 11.73 8.05 7.78
CA ALA A 143 10.61 7.12 7.67
C ALA A 143 10.07 6.74 9.04
N ILE A 144 8.78 6.47 9.10
CA ILE A 144 8.13 5.73 10.18
C ILE A 144 7.93 4.29 9.70
N ARG A 145 8.45 3.34 10.47
CA ARG A 145 8.23 1.91 10.21
C ARG A 145 6.99 1.45 10.95
N MET A 146 6.10 0.76 10.23
CA MET A 146 4.89 0.19 10.79
C MET A 146 4.77 -1.29 10.43
N VAL A 147 4.06 -2.05 11.27
CA VAL A 147 3.88 -3.48 11.09
C VAL A 147 2.49 -3.92 11.57
N ARG A 148 1.97 -4.94 10.93
CA ARG A 148 0.73 -5.61 11.35
C ARG A 148 0.86 -7.13 11.24
N ASP A 149 0.35 -7.85 12.24
CA ASP A 149 0.04 -9.27 12.13
C ASP A 149 -1.36 -9.40 11.51
N VAL A 150 -1.44 -9.86 10.27
CA VAL A 150 -2.71 -9.91 9.51
C VAL A 150 -3.66 -11.01 9.99
N ARG A 151 -3.22 -11.88 10.90
CA ARG A 151 -4.11 -12.86 11.58
C ARG A 151 -4.99 -12.19 12.64
N THR A 152 -4.59 -11.03 13.15
CA THR A 152 -5.37 -10.29 14.14
C THR A 152 -6.56 -9.61 13.48
N ARG A 153 -7.72 -9.60 14.18
CA ARG A 153 -8.86 -8.82 13.71
C ARG A 153 -8.52 -7.33 13.77
N ARG A 154 -9.01 -6.56 12.82
CA ARG A 154 -9.01 -5.11 12.95
C ARG A 154 -9.91 -4.73 14.10
N GLU A 155 -9.41 -3.96 15.07
CA GLU A 155 -10.27 -3.37 16.08
C GLU A 155 -11.29 -2.44 15.39
N PRO A 156 -12.58 -2.50 15.77
CA PRO A 156 -13.55 -1.53 15.28
C PRO A 156 -13.11 -0.13 15.72
N ALA A 157 -13.26 0.84 14.83
CA ALA A 157 -12.98 2.23 15.16
C ALA A 157 -13.76 2.61 16.45
N PRO A 158 -13.14 3.32 17.42
CA PRO A 158 -13.83 3.75 18.61
C PRO A 158 -15.07 4.57 18.23
N GLY A 159 -16.26 4.10 18.58
CA GLY A 159 -17.53 4.76 18.29
C GLY A 159 -18.51 4.03 17.38
N THR A 160 -18.19 2.83 16.89
CA THR A 160 -19.20 2.02 16.18
C THR A 160 -20.04 1.26 17.22
N PRO A 161 -21.37 1.52 17.30
CA PRO A 161 -22.23 0.77 18.23
C PRO A 161 -22.20 -0.71 17.84
N GLN A 162 -21.89 -1.56 18.81
CA GLN A 162 -22.10 -2.99 18.65
C GLN A 162 -23.60 -3.23 18.50
N GLN A 163 -24.01 -3.64 17.30
CA GLN A 163 -25.33 -4.21 17.13
C GLN A 163 -25.30 -5.58 17.83
N THR A 164 -25.87 -5.64 18.99
CA THR A 164 -26.17 -6.89 19.69
C THR A 164 -27.30 -7.60 18.93
N PRO A 165 -27.22 -8.91 18.74
CA PRO A 165 -28.27 -9.70 18.06
C PRO A 165 -29.60 -9.68 18.81
#